data_cd25b80a82d683257d450c9f63d4a76c
#
_entry.id   cd25b80a82d683257d450c9f63d4a76c
#
_cell.length_a   1.000
_cell.length_b   1.000
_cell.length_c   1.000
_cell.angle_alpha   90.00
_cell.angle_beta   90.00
_cell.angle_gamma   90.00
#
_symmetry.space_group_name_H-M   'P 1'
#
loop_
_entity.id
_entity.type
_entity.pdbx_description
1 polymer ?
#
loop_
_entity_poly.entity_id
_entity_poly.type
_entity_poly.pdbx_seq_one_letter_code
_entity_poly.pdbx_strand_id
1 'polypeptide(L)'
;MNWTNIDKNNPFASWMIRIFILVLILLFFYAYYRAGFVFQSGIYSIYQIISIIGIIFLALILRLRPKIHLNVVMVIASIVIGVYILEVVSIFILPDSIKIQSKKNDHVETAKKLKVIFDKRTKLEVVKSLRNQGVDAVVTSGVIKSYNPGGLLFLGGISNKKTVCCNESGKYMIYQSDRYGFNNPDSEWDNSSIEWFLTGDSFTNGAAVQPGEDISGQIRLITNESVVSVGMGGNGPLVELAALKEYSQSMHPKRVLWLYYEGNDLSKDILVEEKVPLLMKYLDNDFSQNLINRQAEIDSMLISNFEKKLK
;
A
#
# COMPACT_ATOMS: atom_id res chain seq x y z
N MET A 1 53.67 8.79 -14.15
CA MET A 1 53.26 8.07 -12.94
C MET A 1 53.23 6.59 -13.29
N ASN A 2 54.20 5.81 -12.83
CA ASN A 2 54.34 4.38 -13.22
C ASN A 2 53.34 3.54 -12.43
N TRP A 3 52.31 3.05 -13.09
CA TRP A 3 51.23 2.20 -12.54
C TRP A 3 51.66 0.76 -12.21
N THR A 4 52.93 0.40 -12.42
CA THR A 4 53.47 -0.97 -12.28
C THR A 4 53.84 -1.39 -10.86
N ASN A 5 53.79 -0.50 -9.87
CA ASN A 5 54.29 -0.78 -8.49
C ASN A 5 53.22 -0.83 -7.39
N ILE A 6 51.90 -0.87 -7.71
CA ILE A 6 50.81 -0.94 -6.70
C ILE A 6 50.63 -2.36 -6.15
N ASP A 7 51.53 -3.30 -6.44
CA ASP A 7 51.08 -4.65 -6.71
C ASP A 7 51.61 -5.79 -5.85
N LYS A 8 52.26 -5.58 -4.74
CA LYS A 8 52.76 -6.78 -4.01
C LYS A 8 52.09 -7.14 -2.69
N ASN A 9 51.39 -6.19 -2.03
CA ASN A 9 50.65 -6.48 -0.79
C ASN A 9 49.62 -5.38 -0.53
N ASN A 10 48.55 -5.30 -1.31
CA ASN A 10 47.47 -4.37 -0.97
C ASN A 10 46.49 -5.07 0.01
N PRO A 11 46.62 -4.84 1.33
CA PRO A 11 45.71 -5.47 2.32
C PRO A 11 44.28 -5.01 2.18
N PHE A 12 44.05 -3.89 1.49
CA PHE A 12 42.74 -3.28 1.30
C PHE A 12 41.77 -4.22 0.57
N ALA A 13 42.20 -4.83 -0.54
CA ALA A 13 41.33 -5.74 -1.31
C ALA A 13 40.95 -6.99 -0.49
N SER A 14 41.87 -7.56 0.27
CA SER A 14 41.62 -8.68 1.17
C SER A 14 40.66 -8.28 2.30
N TRP A 15 40.79 -7.06 2.83
CA TRP A 15 39.91 -6.51 3.84
C TRP A 15 38.48 -6.30 3.29
N MET A 16 38.36 -5.75 2.11
CA MET A 16 37.05 -5.59 1.43
C MET A 16 36.34 -6.94 1.22
N ILE A 17 37.06 -7.99 0.82
CA ILE A 17 36.47 -9.34 0.69
C ILE A 17 35.93 -9.84 2.05
N ARG A 18 36.64 -9.60 3.13
CA ARG A 18 36.17 -9.96 4.49
C ARG A 18 34.92 -9.19 4.88
N ILE A 19 34.81 -7.92 4.50
CA ILE A 19 33.58 -7.13 4.70
C ILE A 19 32.44 -7.74 3.89
N PHE A 20 32.64 -8.09 2.63
CA PHE A 20 31.60 -8.74 1.82
C PHE A 20 31.14 -10.05 2.43
N ILE A 21 32.04 -10.86 2.98
CA ILE A 21 31.70 -12.09 3.71
C ILE A 21 30.82 -11.74 4.94
N LEU A 22 31.19 -10.72 5.72
CA LEU A 22 30.41 -10.29 6.88
C LEU A 22 28.98 -9.85 6.46
N VAL A 23 28.87 -9.08 5.39
CA VAL A 23 27.56 -8.65 4.84
C VAL A 23 26.72 -9.85 4.44
N LEU A 24 27.31 -10.86 3.77
CA LEU A 24 26.59 -12.08 3.40
C LEU A 24 26.17 -12.91 4.62
N ILE A 25 26.97 -12.94 5.69
CA ILE A 25 26.60 -13.57 6.97
C ILE A 25 25.39 -12.85 7.58
N LEU A 26 25.41 -11.53 7.63
CA LEU A 26 24.27 -10.74 8.13
C LEU A 26 23.00 -10.95 7.27
N LEU A 27 23.16 -10.98 5.95
CA LEU A 27 22.06 -11.27 5.02
C LEU A 27 21.48 -12.68 5.24
N PHE A 28 22.34 -13.67 5.49
CA PHE A 28 21.89 -15.03 5.80
C PHE A 28 21.04 -15.07 7.07
N PHE A 29 21.49 -14.44 8.15
CA PHE A 29 20.73 -14.39 9.40
C PHE A 29 19.45 -13.58 9.28
N TYR A 30 19.47 -12.48 8.55
CA TYR A 30 18.26 -11.71 8.24
C TYR A 30 17.26 -12.58 7.45
N ALA A 31 17.70 -13.24 6.40
CA ALA A 31 16.84 -14.11 5.60
C ALA A 31 16.32 -15.31 6.41
N TYR A 32 17.13 -15.87 7.29
CA TYR A 32 16.73 -16.94 8.22
C TYR A 32 15.62 -16.48 9.18
N TYR A 33 15.81 -15.30 9.80
CA TYR A 33 14.79 -14.71 10.68
C TYR A 33 13.48 -14.45 9.94
N ARG A 34 13.56 -13.84 8.75
CA ARG A 34 12.37 -13.52 7.94
C ARG A 34 11.64 -14.76 7.44
N ALA A 35 12.36 -15.80 7.05
CA ALA A 35 11.76 -17.06 6.59
C ALA A 35 11.05 -17.83 7.72
N GLY A 36 11.61 -17.83 8.92
CA GLY A 36 11.10 -18.60 10.04
C GLY A 36 10.04 -17.90 10.89
N PHE A 37 10.15 -16.57 11.08
CA PHE A 37 9.35 -15.83 12.05
C PHE A 37 8.35 -14.84 11.45
N VAL A 38 8.57 -14.36 10.22
CA VAL A 38 7.76 -13.26 9.67
C VAL A 38 7.02 -13.64 8.39
N PHE A 39 7.67 -14.36 7.46
CA PHE A 39 7.09 -14.74 6.19
C PHE A 39 7.55 -16.13 5.74
N GLN A 40 6.62 -17.07 5.57
CA GLN A 40 6.89 -18.39 4.97
C GLN A 40 7.04 -18.32 3.44
N SER A 41 7.78 -17.36 2.90
CA SER A 41 7.99 -17.25 1.46
C SER A 41 9.30 -17.91 1.04
N GLY A 42 9.25 -18.73 -0.01
CA GLY A 42 10.43 -19.41 -0.58
C GLY A 42 11.54 -18.47 -1.07
N ILE A 43 11.25 -17.16 -1.22
CA ILE A 43 12.21 -16.13 -1.62
C ILE A 43 13.35 -16.01 -0.61
N TYR A 44 13.05 -16.04 0.69
CA TYR A 44 14.10 -15.93 1.72
C TYR A 44 15.02 -17.15 1.76
N SER A 45 14.52 -18.34 1.40
CA SER A 45 15.35 -19.53 1.23
C SER A 45 16.37 -19.38 0.10
N ILE A 46 16.00 -18.71 -0.99
CA ILE A 46 16.92 -18.38 -2.09
C ILE A 46 18.05 -17.46 -1.60
N TYR A 47 17.74 -16.43 -0.81
CA TYR A 47 18.76 -15.54 -0.23
C TYR A 47 19.69 -16.28 0.72
N GLN A 48 19.22 -17.25 1.49
CA GLN A 48 20.08 -18.11 2.34
C GLN A 48 21.07 -18.91 1.48
N ILE A 49 20.58 -19.54 0.42
CA ILE A 49 21.43 -20.35 -0.50
C ILE A 49 22.48 -19.47 -1.18
N ILE A 50 22.07 -18.31 -1.71
CA ILE A 50 22.99 -17.35 -2.35
C ILE A 50 24.06 -16.87 -1.37
N SER A 51 23.67 -16.57 -0.11
CA SER A 51 24.60 -16.13 0.92
C SER A 51 25.64 -17.21 1.24
N ILE A 52 25.23 -18.46 1.41
CA ILE A 52 26.14 -19.58 1.68
C ILE A 52 27.13 -19.77 0.53
N ILE A 53 26.65 -19.83 -0.72
CA ILE A 53 27.48 -19.99 -1.90
C ILE A 53 28.48 -18.83 -2.02
N GLY A 54 28.02 -17.59 -1.80
CA GLY A 54 28.86 -16.40 -1.85
C GLY A 54 29.95 -16.40 -0.75
N ILE A 55 29.61 -16.81 0.47
CA ILE A 55 30.59 -16.93 1.58
C ILE A 55 31.67 -17.95 1.22
N ILE A 56 31.29 -19.14 0.76
CA ILE A 56 32.22 -20.20 0.36
C ILE A 56 33.13 -19.71 -0.75
N PHE A 57 32.55 -19.10 -1.80
CA PHE A 57 33.29 -18.56 -2.94
C PHE A 57 34.32 -17.51 -2.51
N LEU A 58 33.92 -16.51 -1.72
CA LEU A 58 34.82 -15.45 -1.25
C LEU A 58 35.89 -15.97 -0.27
N ALA A 59 35.55 -16.96 0.56
CA ALA A 59 36.56 -17.61 1.44
C ALA A 59 37.61 -18.39 0.63
N LEU A 60 37.24 -19.01 -0.48
CA LEU A 60 38.17 -19.64 -1.40
C LEU A 60 39.07 -18.60 -2.09
N ILE A 61 38.48 -17.48 -2.54
CA ILE A 61 39.22 -16.37 -3.15
C ILE A 61 40.34 -15.86 -2.20
N LEU A 62 40.06 -15.74 -0.88
CA LEU A 62 41.02 -15.29 0.10
C LEU A 62 42.30 -16.22 0.20
N ARG A 63 42.20 -17.46 -0.27
CA ARG A 63 43.33 -18.39 -0.34
C ARG A 63 44.19 -18.23 -1.61
N LEU A 64 43.69 -17.44 -2.59
CA LEU A 64 44.40 -17.20 -3.84
C LEU A 64 45.39 -16.03 -3.74
N ARG A 65 46.11 -15.79 -4.83
CA ARG A 65 47.11 -14.70 -4.88
C ARG A 65 46.47 -13.32 -4.74
N PRO A 66 47.09 -12.36 -4.00
CA PRO A 66 46.51 -11.02 -3.74
C PRO A 66 46.06 -10.23 -4.98
N LYS A 67 46.69 -10.46 -6.15
CA LYS A 67 46.29 -9.84 -7.41
C LYS A 67 44.84 -10.19 -7.79
N ILE A 68 44.38 -11.39 -7.44
CA ILE A 68 43.03 -11.86 -7.76
C ILE A 68 41.99 -11.15 -6.87
N HIS A 69 42.36 -10.82 -5.62
CA HIS A 69 41.48 -10.12 -4.69
C HIS A 69 41.03 -8.77 -5.21
N LEU A 70 41.91 -7.97 -5.82
CA LEU A 70 41.57 -6.68 -6.39
C LEU A 70 40.60 -6.84 -7.56
N ASN A 71 40.86 -7.78 -8.47
CA ASN A 71 39.98 -8.03 -9.60
C ASN A 71 38.58 -8.46 -9.14
N VAL A 72 38.49 -9.33 -8.16
CA VAL A 72 37.19 -9.78 -7.60
C VAL A 72 36.45 -8.62 -6.95
N VAL A 73 37.12 -7.78 -6.16
CA VAL A 73 36.51 -6.59 -5.56
C VAL A 73 35.99 -5.63 -6.62
N MET A 74 36.77 -5.39 -7.69
CA MET A 74 36.36 -4.53 -8.81
C MET A 74 35.13 -5.08 -9.54
N VAL A 75 35.07 -6.39 -9.78
CA VAL A 75 33.92 -7.04 -10.43
C VAL A 75 32.68 -6.93 -9.54
N ILE A 76 32.79 -7.23 -8.25
CA ILE A 76 31.67 -7.12 -7.31
C ILE A 76 31.16 -5.67 -7.26
N ALA A 77 32.08 -4.69 -7.10
CA ALA A 77 31.71 -3.28 -7.09
C ALA A 77 30.98 -2.85 -8.38
N SER A 78 31.50 -3.30 -9.55
CA SER A 78 30.84 -2.99 -10.83
C SER A 78 29.44 -3.60 -10.95
N ILE A 79 29.25 -4.83 -10.47
CA ILE A 79 27.92 -5.48 -10.45
C ILE A 79 26.97 -4.70 -9.51
N VAL A 80 27.41 -4.35 -8.31
CA VAL A 80 26.59 -3.58 -7.36
C VAL A 80 26.18 -2.23 -7.94
N ILE A 81 27.14 -1.48 -8.49
CA ILE A 81 26.87 -0.19 -9.14
C ILE A 81 25.89 -0.37 -10.30
N GLY A 82 26.11 -1.38 -11.16
CA GLY A 82 25.22 -1.68 -12.28
C GLY A 82 23.79 -1.98 -11.86
N VAL A 83 23.60 -2.76 -10.80
CA VAL A 83 22.27 -3.06 -10.24
C VAL A 83 21.61 -1.79 -9.71
N TYR A 84 22.31 -0.92 -8.96
CA TYR A 84 21.76 0.34 -8.50
C TYR A 84 21.39 1.29 -9.64
N ILE A 85 22.22 1.36 -10.69
CA ILE A 85 21.89 2.15 -11.89
C ILE A 85 20.62 1.61 -12.54
N LEU A 86 20.48 0.29 -12.70
CA LEU A 86 19.28 -0.32 -13.26
C LEU A 86 18.05 -0.05 -12.40
N GLU A 87 18.17 -0.08 -11.08
CA GLU A 87 17.07 0.24 -10.16
C GLU A 87 16.63 1.70 -10.31
N VAL A 88 17.57 2.64 -10.29
CA VAL A 88 17.28 4.07 -10.49
C VAL A 88 16.62 4.29 -11.86
N VAL A 89 17.19 3.71 -12.92
CA VAL A 89 16.62 3.79 -14.28
C VAL A 89 15.20 3.21 -14.32
N SER A 90 14.95 2.09 -13.64
CA SER A 90 13.62 1.46 -13.60
C SER A 90 12.57 2.33 -12.89
N ILE A 91 12.97 3.09 -11.89
CA ILE A 91 12.06 4.02 -11.18
C ILE A 91 11.57 5.13 -12.13
N PHE A 92 12.46 5.64 -12.99
CA PHE A 92 12.15 6.76 -13.88
C PHE A 92 11.57 6.35 -15.24
N ILE A 93 11.88 5.15 -15.75
CA ILE A 93 11.51 4.74 -17.12
C ILE A 93 10.30 3.79 -17.16
N LEU A 94 10.06 2.98 -16.10
CA LEU A 94 8.95 2.03 -16.14
C LEU A 94 7.60 2.76 -15.90
N PRO A 95 6.70 2.78 -16.89
CA PRO A 95 5.37 3.35 -16.73
C PRO A 95 4.59 2.63 -15.62
N ASP A 96 3.79 3.37 -14.86
CA ASP A 96 2.93 2.80 -13.81
C ASP A 96 1.99 1.72 -14.34
N SER A 97 1.60 1.80 -15.61
CA SER A 97 0.80 0.78 -16.29
C SER A 97 1.45 -0.60 -16.30
N ILE A 98 2.78 -0.68 -16.47
CA ILE A 98 3.52 -1.96 -16.46
C ILE A 98 3.56 -2.52 -15.04
N LYS A 99 3.77 -1.68 -14.03
CA LYS A 99 3.75 -2.10 -12.61
C LYS A 99 2.38 -2.64 -12.19
N ILE A 100 1.31 -1.98 -12.61
CA ILE A 100 -0.08 -2.41 -12.33
C ILE A 100 -0.39 -3.74 -13.02
N GLN A 101 0.01 -3.91 -14.27
CA GLN A 101 -0.21 -5.14 -15.02
C GLN A 101 0.57 -6.32 -14.45
N SER A 102 1.83 -6.11 -14.02
CA SER A 102 2.63 -7.12 -13.34
C SER A 102 1.94 -7.58 -12.06
N LYS A 103 1.53 -6.67 -11.20
CA LYS A 103 0.83 -6.99 -9.94
C LYS A 103 -0.46 -7.78 -10.17
N LYS A 104 -1.24 -7.43 -11.20
CA LYS A 104 -2.47 -8.17 -11.56
C LYS A 104 -2.16 -9.60 -12.03
N ASN A 105 -1.10 -9.78 -12.80
CA ASN A 105 -0.68 -11.11 -13.25
C ASN A 105 -0.23 -11.99 -12.09
N ASP A 106 0.49 -11.43 -11.12
CA ASP A 106 0.94 -12.14 -9.92
C ASP A 106 -0.24 -12.67 -9.09
N HIS A 107 -1.30 -11.87 -8.92
CA HIS A 107 -2.52 -12.30 -8.23
C HIS A 107 -3.22 -13.46 -8.97
N VAL A 108 -3.32 -13.40 -10.30
CA VAL A 108 -3.91 -14.46 -11.12
C VAL A 108 -3.08 -15.75 -11.05
N GLU A 109 -1.75 -15.65 -11.09
CA GLU A 109 -0.88 -16.82 -10.96
C GLU A 109 -0.95 -17.45 -9.57
N THR A 110 -0.97 -16.63 -8.53
CA THR A 110 -1.14 -17.09 -7.15
C THR A 110 -2.48 -17.80 -6.97
N ALA A 111 -3.56 -17.24 -7.51
CA ALA A 111 -4.88 -17.87 -7.47
C ALA A 111 -4.89 -19.21 -8.17
N LYS A 112 -4.21 -19.34 -9.33
CA LYS A 112 -4.06 -20.64 -10.02
C LYS A 112 -3.32 -21.66 -9.15
N LYS A 113 -2.21 -21.25 -8.50
CA LYS A 113 -1.44 -22.13 -7.60
C LYS A 113 -2.28 -22.60 -6.41
N LEU A 114 -3.09 -21.70 -5.86
CA LEU A 114 -3.99 -21.98 -4.72
C LEU A 114 -5.31 -22.64 -5.14
N LYS A 115 -5.56 -22.84 -6.44
CA LYS A 115 -6.81 -23.38 -7.00
C LYS A 115 -8.05 -22.56 -6.60
N VAL A 116 -7.90 -21.25 -6.44
CA VAL A 116 -8.98 -20.31 -6.11
C VAL A 116 -9.50 -19.68 -7.41
N ILE A 117 -10.83 -19.53 -7.51
CA ILE A 117 -11.45 -18.81 -8.63
C ILE A 117 -11.13 -17.32 -8.49
N PHE A 118 -10.56 -16.73 -9.55
CA PHE A 118 -10.21 -15.31 -9.57
C PHE A 118 -11.05 -14.57 -10.63
N ASP A 119 -11.84 -13.59 -10.21
CA ASP A 119 -12.58 -12.70 -11.12
C ASP A 119 -11.61 -11.74 -11.83
N LYS A 120 -11.42 -11.94 -13.13
CA LYS A 120 -10.46 -11.20 -13.95
C LYS A 120 -11.03 -9.90 -14.51
N ARG A 121 -12.34 -9.65 -14.35
CA ARG A 121 -12.98 -8.44 -14.84
C ARG A 121 -12.32 -7.20 -14.24
N THR A 122 -12.40 -6.08 -14.89
CA THR A 122 -12.10 -4.76 -14.32
C THR A 122 -13.24 -4.30 -13.42
N LYS A 123 -12.98 -3.34 -12.53
CA LYS A 123 -14.04 -2.72 -11.70
C LYS A 123 -15.20 -2.20 -12.55
N LEU A 124 -14.90 -1.58 -13.70
CA LEU A 124 -15.93 -1.04 -14.59
C LEU A 124 -16.77 -2.13 -15.26
N GLU A 125 -16.16 -3.26 -15.64
CA GLU A 125 -16.91 -4.41 -16.17
C GLU A 125 -17.83 -5.02 -15.11
N VAL A 126 -17.38 -5.09 -13.86
CA VAL A 126 -18.22 -5.55 -12.74
C VAL A 126 -19.40 -4.60 -12.53
N VAL A 127 -19.16 -3.28 -12.52
CA VAL A 127 -20.23 -2.29 -12.40
C VAL A 127 -21.21 -2.38 -13.59
N LYS A 128 -20.72 -2.50 -14.83
CA LYS A 128 -21.58 -2.69 -16.00
C LYS A 128 -22.47 -3.94 -15.86
N SER A 129 -21.88 -5.05 -15.39
CA SER A 129 -22.63 -6.28 -15.13
C SER A 129 -23.70 -6.11 -14.06
N LEU A 130 -23.41 -5.41 -12.97
CA LEU A 130 -24.38 -5.11 -11.91
C LEU A 130 -25.51 -4.19 -12.40
N ARG A 131 -25.17 -3.15 -13.15
CA ARG A 131 -26.17 -2.22 -13.72
C ARG A 131 -27.09 -2.91 -14.72
N ASN A 132 -26.59 -3.84 -15.52
CA ASN A 132 -27.40 -4.66 -16.42
C ASN A 132 -28.39 -5.56 -15.65
N GLN A 133 -28.13 -5.83 -14.37
CA GLN A 133 -29.04 -6.57 -13.47
C GLN A 133 -29.97 -5.61 -12.68
N GLY A 134 -29.99 -4.32 -13.00
CA GLY A 134 -30.82 -3.33 -12.32
C GLY A 134 -30.24 -2.80 -11.01
N VAL A 135 -28.98 -3.14 -10.68
CA VAL A 135 -28.31 -2.67 -9.45
C VAL A 135 -27.63 -1.33 -9.73
N ASP A 136 -27.95 -0.32 -8.95
CA ASP A 136 -27.30 1.00 -9.04
C ASP A 136 -25.89 0.94 -8.40
N ALA A 137 -24.92 0.57 -9.23
CA ALA A 137 -23.55 0.32 -8.81
C ALA A 137 -22.57 1.40 -9.31
N VAL A 138 -21.55 1.66 -8.49
CA VAL A 138 -20.44 2.60 -8.75
C VAL A 138 -19.10 1.99 -8.36
N VAL A 139 -17.99 2.66 -8.66
CA VAL A 139 -16.66 2.27 -8.16
C VAL A 139 -16.22 3.16 -7.02
N THR A 140 -15.37 2.65 -6.14
CA THR A 140 -14.68 3.50 -5.15
C THR A 140 -13.85 4.58 -5.82
N SER A 141 -13.85 5.78 -5.25
CA SER A 141 -13.03 6.92 -5.70
C SER A 141 -11.86 7.11 -4.74
N GLY A 142 -10.65 7.28 -5.26
CA GLY A 142 -9.51 7.67 -4.44
C GLY A 142 -9.54 9.18 -4.16
N VAL A 143 -9.32 9.58 -2.92
CA VAL A 143 -9.41 10.97 -2.45
C VAL A 143 -8.48 11.88 -3.25
N ILE A 144 -7.18 11.66 -3.18
CA ILE A 144 -6.16 12.53 -3.82
C ILE A 144 -6.27 12.53 -5.35
N LYS A 145 -6.54 11.36 -5.95
CA LYS A 145 -6.64 11.24 -7.42
C LYS A 145 -7.81 11.98 -8.04
N SER A 146 -8.78 12.35 -7.24
CA SER A 146 -10.00 13.01 -7.68
C SER A 146 -10.06 14.47 -7.26
N TYR A 147 -9.06 14.97 -6.54
CA TYR A 147 -8.98 16.35 -6.10
C TYR A 147 -8.56 17.28 -7.23
N ASN A 148 -9.30 18.38 -7.42
CA ASN A 148 -8.92 19.49 -8.27
C ASN A 148 -8.50 20.69 -7.38
N PRO A 149 -7.35 21.31 -7.62
CA PRO A 149 -6.90 22.47 -6.85
C PRO A 149 -7.94 23.59 -6.83
N GLY A 150 -8.26 24.08 -5.63
CA GLY A 150 -9.29 25.12 -5.42
C GLY A 150 -10.72 24.59 -5.30
N GLY A 151 -10.95 23.31 -5.52
CA GLY A 151 -12.23 22.63 -5.32
C GLY A 151 -12.38 21.97 -3.96
N LEU A 152 -13.51 21.31 -3.76
CA LEU A 152 -13.80 20.48 -2.61
C LEU A 152 -12.90 19.25 -2.60
N LEU A 153 -12.28 18.95 -1.48
CA LEU A 153 -11.62 17.68 -1.23
C LEU A 153 -12.60 16.77 -0.48
N PHE A 154 -13.23 15.85 -1.20
CA PHE A 154 -14.09 14.85 -0.58
C PHE A 154 -13.24 13.74 0.05
N LEU A 155 -13.63 13.31 1.24
CA LEU A 155 -12.92 12.32 2.04
C LEU A 155 -13.65 10.98 2.11
N GLY A 156 -14.94 10.97 1.71
CA GLY A 156 -15.78 9.79 1.56
C GLY A 156 -16.04 9.42 0.09
N GLY A 157 -17.06 8.60 -0.14
CA GLY A 157 -17.48 8.14 -1.46
C GLY A 157 -18.86 8.65 -1.89
N ILE A 158 -19.43 7.99 -2.90
CA ILE A 158 -20.83 8.22 -3.32
C ILE A 158 -21.74 7.54 -2.31
N SER A 159 -22.74 8.30 -1.84
CA SER A 159 -23.67 7.84 -0.81
C SER A 159 -24.66 6.80 -1.32
N ASN A 160 -25.05 5.88 -0.46
CA ASN A 160 -26.18 4.95 -0.66
C ASN A 160 -26.12 4.13 -1.97
N LYS A 161 -24.91 3.74 -2.43
CA LYS A 161 -24.72 2.96 -3.65
C LYS A 161 -24.04 1.62 -3.39
N LYS A 162 -24.31 0.64 -4.28
CA LYS A 162 -23.47 -0.56 -4.35
C LYS A 162 -22.10 -0.17 -4.90
N THR A 163 -21.08 -0.20 -4.04
CA THR A 163 -19.75 0.29 -4.37
C THR A 163 -18.78 -0.87 -4.59
N VAL A 164 -18.26 -0.97 -5.82
CA VAL A 164 -17.23 -1.96 -6.19
C VAL A 164 -15.86 -1.42 -5.84
N CYS A 165 -15.17 -2.09 -4.90
CA CYS A 165 -13.88 -1.65 -4.38
C CYS A 165 -12.71 -2.31 -5.11
N CYS A 166 -12.32 -3.48 -4.66
CA CYS A 166 -11.05 -4.12 -5.01
C CYS A 166 -11.23 -5.64 -5.07
N ASN A 167 -10.26 -6.32 -5.71
CA ASN A 167 -10.22 -7.77 -5.81
C ASN A 167 -8.78 -8.24 -5.55
N GLU A 168 -8.49 -8.59 -4.32
CA GLU A 168 -7.19 -9.16 -3.93
C GLU A 168 -7.31 -10.66 -3.57
N SER A 169 -8.51 -11.09 -3.14
CA SER A 169 -8.80 -12.45 -2.72
C SER A 169 -9.40 -13.35 -3.82
N GLY A 170 -9.62 -12.83 -5.03
CA GLY A 170 -10.28 -13.54 -6.13
C GLY A 170 -11.73 -13.14 -6.35
N LYS A 171 -12.36 -12.46 -5.38
CA LYS A 171 -13.70 -11.89 -5.48
C LYS A 171 -13.66 -10.39 -5.24
N TYR A 172 -14.44 -9.63 -5.99
CA TYR A 172 -14.60 -8.22 -5.71
C TYR A 172 -15.26 -7.99 -4.35
N MET A 173 -14.67 -7.12 -3.53
CA MET A 173 -15.35 -6.52 -2.40
C MET A 173 -16.40 -5.55 -2.94
N ILE A 174 -17.66 -5.79 -2.62
CA ILE A 174 -18.80 -4.96 -3.02
C ILE A 174 -19.63 -4.69 -1.78
N TYR A 175 -19.67 -3.44 -1.36
CA TYR A 175 -20.42 -3.03 -0.16
C TYR A 175 -21.55 -2.07 -0.51
N GLN A 176 -22.52 -1.95 0.37
CA GLN A 176 -23.49 -0.87 0.35
C GLN A 176 -22.87 0.31 1.09
N SER A 177 -22.57 1.40 0.36
CA SER A 177 -22.08 2.60 1.02
C SER A 177 -23.14 3.24 1.90
N ASP A 178 -22.69 3.82 3.02
CA ASP A 178 -23.52 4.61 3.90
C ASP A 178 -23.85 6.00 3.31
N ARG A 179 -24.52 6.84 4.07
CA ARG A 179 -24.92 8.21 3.66
C ARG A 179 -23.77 9.15 3.36
N TYR A 180 -22.52 8.79 3.70
CA TYR A 180 -21.30 9.53 3.41
C TYR A 180 -20.33 8.79 2.49
N GLY A 181 -20.76 7.63 1.96
CA GLY A 181 -19.99 6.86 0.99
C GLY A 181 -18.95 5.92 1.58
N PHE A 182 -18.92 5.71 2.89
CA PHE A 182 -18.03 4.75 3.56
C PHE A 182 -18.65 3.35 3.64
N ASN A 183 -17.83 2.38 4.08
CA ASN A 183 -18.25 0.99 4.27
C ASN A 183 -18.78 0.78 5.70
N ASN A 184 -19.97 1.28 5.97
CA ASN A 184 -20.65 1.04 7.23
C ASN A 184 -22.12 0.66 6.99
N PRO A 185 -22.79 0.00 7.95
CA PRO A 185 -24.24 0.06 8.04
C PRO A 185 -24.67 1.52 8.24
N ASP A 186 -25.60 2.03 7.41
CA ASP A 186 -26.00 3.44 7.48
C ASP A 186 -26.58 3.83 8.84
N SER A 187 -27.24 2.89 9.53
CA SER A 187 -27.80 3.08 10.87
C SER A 187 -26.78 3.45 11.95
N GLU A 188 -25.48 3.17 11.73
CA GLU A 188 -24.45 3.60 12.70
C GLU A 188 -24.39 5.12 12.88
N TRP A 189 -24.74 5.86 11.83
CA TRP A 189 -24.77 7.32 11.83
C TRP A 189 -26.00 7.92 12.57
N ASP A 190 -26.97 7.11 12.96
CA ASP A 190 -28.13 7.56 13.72
C ASP A 190 -27.86 7.63 15.24
N ASN A 191 -26.72 7.10 15.68
CA ASN A 191 -26.32 7.16 17.08
C ASN A 191 -25.82 8.57 17.44
N SER A 192 -26.32 9.14 18.50
CA SER A 192 -25.84 10.44 19.03
C SER A 192 -24.46 10.36 19.70
N SER A 193 -24.03 9.16 20.05
CA SER A 193 -22.69 8.84 20.58
C SER A 193 -22.34 7.42 20.15
N ILE A 194 -21.12 7.21 19.73
CA ILE A 194 -20.62 5.89 19.30
C ILE A 194 -19.46 5.43 20.19
N GLU A 195 -19.31 4.10 20.30
CA GLU A 195 -18.22 3.53 21.11
C GLU A 195 -16.89 3.67 20.39
N TRP A 196 -16.85 3.37 19.07
CA TRP A 196 -15.62 3.33 18.28
C TRP A 196 -15.74 4.15 17.00
N PHE A 197 -14.73 4.97 16.75
CA PHE A 197 -14.54 5.66 15.48
C PHE A 197 -13.19 5.26 14.87
N LEU A 198 -13.20 4.68 13.69
CA LEU A 198 -12.00 4.18 13.01
C LEU A 198 -11.61 5.11 11.87
N THR A 199 -10.33 5.50 11.81
CA THR A 199 -9.73 6.18 10.66
C THR A 199 -8.48 5.44 10.21
N GLY A 200 -8.17 5.50 8.93
CA GLY A 200 -7.07 4.77 8.32
C GLY A 200 -7.24 4.61 6.80
N ASP A 201 -6.43 3.75 6.24
CA ASP A 201 -6.34 3.48 4.82
C ASP A 201 -7.23 2.31 4.32
N SER A 202 -6.69 1.51 3.41
CA SER A 202 -7.34 0.35 2.81
C SER A 202 -7.65 -0.77 3.81
N PHE A 203 -6.85 -0.94 4.85
CA PHE A 203 -7.10 -1.92 5.90
C PHE A 203 -8.33 -1.54 6.72
N THR A 204 -8.46 -0.26 7.03
CA THR A 204 -9.61 0.29 7.75
C THR A 204 -10.89 0.25 6.90
N ASN A 205 -10.77 0.47 5.60
CA ASN A 205 -11.88 0.31 4.64
C ASN A 205 -12.35 -1.14 4.51
N GLY A 206 -11.52 -2.13 4.88
CA GLY A 206 -11.77 -3.55 4.67
C GLY A 206 -11.48 -4.02 3.25
N ALA A 207 -10.55 -3.36 2.54
CA ALA A 207 -10.11 -3.83 1.23
C ALA A 207 -9.61 -5.28 1.32
N ALA A 208 -9.95 -6.11 0.35
CA ALA A 208 -9.61 -7.53 0.27
C ALA A 208 -10.45 -8.51 1.11
N VAL A 209 -11.35 -8.06 1.96
CA VAL A 209 -12.31 -8.90 2.68
C VAL A 209 -13.75 -8.56 2.30
N GLN A 210 -14.71 -9.43 2.60
CA GLN A 210 -16.11 -9.13 2.31
C GLN A 210 -16.73 -8.24 3.39
N PRO A 211 -17.81 -7.51 3.09
CA PRO A 211 -18.48 -6.65 4.07
C PRO A 211 -18.84 -7.41 5.35
N GLY A 212 -18.48 -6.85 6.50
CA GLY A 212 -18.64 -7.47 7.81
C GLY A 212 -17.44 -8.32 8.26
N GLU A 213 -16.53 -8.70 7.36
CA GLU A 213 -15.26 -9.36 7.69
C GLU A 213 -14.13 -8.35 7.98
N ASP A 214 -14.40 -7.07 7.74
CA ASP A 214 -13.49 -5.97 8.01
C ASP A 214 -13.37 -5.67 9.52
N ILE A 215 -12.35 -4.89 9.90
CA ILE A 215 -12.04 -4.60 11.30
C ILE A 215 -13.26 -4.00 12.03
N SER A 216 -13.95 -3.06 11.41
CA SER A 216 -15.14 -2.43 12.00
C SER A 216 -16.29 -3.41 12.18
N GLY A 217 -16.51 -4.28 11.19
CA GLY A 217 -17.50 -5.36 11.25
C GLY A 217 -17.19 -6.38 12.34
N GLN A 218 -15.92 -6.75 12.49
CA GLN A 218 -15.49 -7.67 13.54
C GLN A 218 -15.59 -7.06 14.93
N ILE A 219 -15.28 -5.78 15.13
CA ILE A 219 -15.49 -5.11 16.40
C ILE A 219 -16.99 -5.13 16.77
N ARG A 220 -17.88 -4.75 15.83
CA ARG A 220 -19.34 -4.83 16.08
C ARG A 220 -19.80 -6.23 16.47
N LEU A 221 -19.30 -7.25 15.76
CA LEU A 221 -19.66 -8.65 16.00
C LEU A 221 -19.22 -9.14 17.38
N ILE A 222 -17.99 -8.81 17.79
CA ILE A 222 -17.38 -9.32 19.01
C ILE A 222 -17.89 -8.57 20.26
N THR A 223 -18.03 -7.25 20.15
CA THR A 223 -18.34 -6.40 21.31
C THR A 223 -19.81 -6.03 21.40
N ASN A 224 -20.56 -6.15 20.32
CA ASN A 224 -21.92 -5.61 20.16
C ASN A 224 -21.99 -4.10 20.43
N GLU A 225 -20.89 -3.38 20.17
CA GLU A 225 -20.77 -1.93 20.32
C GLU A 225 -20.92 -1.23 18.95
N SER A 226 -21.34 0.04 18.98
CA SER A 226 -21.46 0.86 17.77
C SER A 226 -20.08 1.26 17.23
N VAL A 227 -19.91 1.17 15.92
CA VAL A 227 -18.63 1.43 15.23
C VAL A 227 -18.85 2.17 13.92
N VAL A 228 -18.22 3.31 13.75
CA VAL A 228 -18.11 3.99 12.45
C VAL A 228 -16.68 3.94 11.96
N SER A 229 -16.50 3.56 10.69
CA SER A 229 -15.21 3.56 10.00
C SER A 229 -15.25 4.57 8.85
N VAL A 230 -14.28 5.49 8.83
CA VAL A 230 -14.07 6.45 7.73
C VAL A 230 -12.80 6.15 6.93
N GLY A 231 -12.30 4.92 7.02
CA GLY A 231 -11.17 4.48 6.22
C GLY A 231 -11.49 4.39 4.74
N MET A 232 -10.55 4.79 3.88
CA MET A 232 -10.65 4.70 2.44
C MET A 232 -9.32 4.26 1.83
N GLY A 233 -9.38 3.42 0.80
CA GLY A 233 -8.16 2.91 0.17
C GLY A 233 -7.31 4.00 -0.47
N GLY A 234 -6.04 4.05 -0.07
CA GLY A 234 -5.05 5.03 -0.55
C GLY A 234 -5.06 6.35 0.19
N ASN A 235 -5.69 6.40 1.36
CA ASN A 235 -5.50 7.48 2.32
C ASN A 235 -4.11 7.36 2.97
N GLY A 236 -3.51 8.49 3.27
CA GLY A 236 -2.39 8.62 4.16
C GLY A 236 -2.76 9.50 5.37
N PRO A 237 -1.79 9.79 6.25
CA PRO A 237 -2.06 10.38 7.57
C PRO A 237 -2.81 11.72 7.57
N LEU A 238 -2.60 12.57 6.56
CA LEU A 238 -3.30 13.87 6.50
C LEU A 238 -4.76 13.71 6.04
N VAL A 239 -5.04 12.81 5.10
CA VAL A 239 -6.41 12.48 4.69
C VAL A 239 -7.15 11.79 5.83
N GLU A 240 -6.48 10.89 6.56
CA GLU A 240 -7.05 10.18 7.71
C GLU A 240 -7.40 11.14 8.85
N LEU A 241 -6.51 12.12 9.14
CA LEU A 241 -6.78 13.19 10.09
C LEU A 241 -7.95 14.07 9.63
N ALA A 242 -7.98 14.42 8.34
CA ALA A 242 -9.08 15.22 7.77
C ALA A 242 -10.42 14.49 7.91
N ALA A 243 -10.47 13.19 7.58
CA ALA A 243 -11.67 12.37 7.71
C ALA A 243 -12.13 12.27 9.17
N LEU A 244 -11.18 12.06 10.09
CA LEU A 244 -11.48 12.08 11.53
C LEU A 244 -12.13 13.40 11.92
N LYS A 245 -11.54 14.54 11.56
CA LYS A 245 -12.04 15.87 11.92
C LYS A 245 -13.42 16.17 11.33
N GLU A 246 -13.66 15.83 10.06
CA GLU A 246 -14.91 16.14 9.38
C GLU A 246 -16.10 15.31 9.89
N TYR A 247 -15.87 14.04 10.24
CA TYR A 247 -16.97 13.10 10.48
C TYR A 247 -17.15 12.69 11.95
N SER A 248 -16.16 12.91 12.83
CA SER A 248 -16.28 12.47 14.23
C SER A 248 -17.01 13.46 15.14
N GLN A 249 -17.02 14.77 14.82
CA GLN A 249 -17.49 15.80 15.73
C GLN A 249 -18.97 15.62 16.15
N SER A 250 -19.83 15.26 15.21
CA SER A 250 -21.25 15.03 15.50
C SER A 250 -21.54 13.70 16.19
N MET A 251 -20.58 12.78 16.18
CA MET A 251 -20.76 11.41 16.68
C MET A 251 -20.28 11.19 18.10
N HIS A 252 -19.57 12.15 18.67
CA HIS A 252 -19.04 12.10 20.04
C HIS A 252 -18.44 10.72 20.41
N PRO A 253 -17.43 10.22 19.66
CA PRO A 253 -16.87 8.90 19.85
C PRO A 253 -16.20 8.78 21.23
N LYS A 254 -16.44 7.65 21.93
CA LYS A 254 -15.76 7.37 23.20
C LYS A 254 -14.31 6.91 22.98
N ARG A 255 -14.05 6.23 21.85
CA ARG A 255 -12.73 5.73 21.49
C ARG A 255 -12.48 6.01 20.00
N VAL A 256 -11.27 6.45 19.69
CA VAL A 256 -10.77 6.61 18.31
C VAL A 256 -9.68 5.58 18.09
N LEU A 257 -9.82 4.76 17.05
CA LEU A 257 -8.81 3.83 16.60
C LEU A 257 -8.23 4.35 15.27
N TRP A 258 -6.99 4.79 15.29
CA TRP A 258 -6.24 5.19 14.12
C TRP A 258 -5.38 4.02 13.67
N LEU A 259 -5.74 3.42 12.54
CA LEU A 259 -5.04 2.28 11.95
C LEU A 259 -3.95 2.80 11.02
N TYR A 260 -2.75 2.81 11.52
CA TYR A 260 -1.56 3.23 10.80
C TYR A 260 -0.90 2.05 10.09
N TYR A 261 -0.58 2.21 8.79
CA TYR A 261 0.16 1.22 8.02
C TYR A 261 1.59 1.67 7.72
N GLU A 262 2.55 1.05 8.37
CA GLU A 262 3.98 1.38 8.27
C GLU A 262 4.53 1.33 6.83
N GLY A 263 3.91 0.51 5.96
CA GLY A 263 4.42 0.24 4.60
C GLY A 263 4.29 1.41 3.63
N ASN A 264 3.38 2.37 3.83
CA ASN A 264 3.12 3.48 2.91
C ASN A 264 2.82 4.83 3.56
N ASP A 265 2.17 4.87 4.73
CA ASP A 265 1.65 6.12 5.30
C ASP A 265 2.73 7.21 5.44
N LEU A 266 3.85 6.92 6.13
CA LEU A 266 4.94 7.89 6.31
C LEU A 266 5.99 7.89 5.19
N SER A 267 5.93 6.95 4.26
CA SER A 267 6.97 6.83 3.23
C SER A 267 6.55 7.32 1.85
N LYS A 268 5.27 7.22 1.51
CA LYS A 268 4.74 7.53 0.18
C LYS A 268 3.55 8.47 0.24
N ASP A 269 2.55 8.14 1.07
CA ASP A 269 1.28 8.82 1.04
C ASP A 269 1.41 10.22 1.64
N ILE A 270 2.10 10.38 2.76
CA ILE A 270 2.39 11.69 3.35
C ILE A 270 3.10 12.64 2.36
N LEU A 271 4.06 12.13 1.56
CA LEU A 271 4.81 12.93 0.59
C LEU A 271 3.95 13.47 -0.57
N VAL A 272 2.83 12.81 -0.83
CA VAL A 272 1.84 13.26 -1.81
C VAL A 272 0.85 14.22 -1.17
N GLU A 273 0.40 13.91 0.03
CA GLU A 273 -0.62 14.65 0.77
C GLU A 273 -0.14 16.03 1.23
N GLU A 274 1.12 16.16 1.66
CA GLU A 274 1.72 17.46 2.06
C GLU A 274 1.75 18.48 0.92
N LYS A 275 1.68 18.02 -0.34
CA LYS A 275 1.60 18.89 -1.53
C LYS A 275 0.20 19.41 -1.80
N VAL A 276 -0.80 18.96 -1.05
CA VAL A 276 -2.19 19.40 -1.16
C VAL A 276 -2.45 20.48 -0.12
N PRO A 277 -2.48 21.78 -0.49
CA PRO A 277 -2.58 22.87 0.48
C PRO A 277 -3.83 22.79 1.36
N LEU A 278 -4.91 22.17 0.85
CA LEU A 278 -6.15 22.01 1.58
C LEU A 278 -6.01 21.00 2.72
N LEU A 279 -5.22 19.92 2.52
CA LEU A 279 -4.93 18.95 3.57
C LEU A 279 -4.09 19.57 4.70
N MET A 280 -3.13 20.43 4.35
CA MET A 280 -2.31 21.11 5.36
C MET A 280 -3.15 22.00 6.30
N LYS A 281 -4.29 22.53 5.84
CA LYS A 281 -5.21 23.30 6.70
C LYS A 281 -5.84 22.45 7.80
N TYR A 282 -5.96 21.13 7.64
CA TYR A 282 -6.47 20.25 8.68
C TYR A 282 -5.52 20.09 9.87
N LEU A 283 -4.27 20.56 9.77
CA LEU A 283 -3.38 20.67 10.91
C LEU A 283 -3.81 21.83 11.85
N ASP A 284 -4.57 22.80 11.36
CA ASP A 284 -5.24 23.81 12.15
C ASP A 284 -6.48 23.19 12.82
N ASN A 285 -6.65 23.47 14.13
CA ASN A 285 -7.73 22.86 14.91
C ASN A 285 -9.12 23.31 14.47
N ASP A 286 -9.26 24.53 13.99
CA ASP A 286 -10.56 25.14 13.67
C ASP A 286 -10.98 24.94 12.20
N PHE A 287 -10.11 24.33 11.36
CA PHE A 287 -10.42 24.14 9.96
C PHE A 287 -11.33 22.95 9.72
N SER A 288 -12.41 23.16 8.96
CA SER A 288 -13.30 22.14 8.39
C SER A 288 -13.86 22.63 7.06
N GLN A 289 -14.10 21.71 6.13
CA GLN A 289 -14.86 21.95 4.88
C GLN A 289 -16.36 21.76 5.09
N ASN A 290 -16.81 21.30 6.27
CA ASN A 290 -18.19 20.96 6.60
C ASN A 290 -18.79 19.89 5.66
N LEU A 291 -18.03 18.80 5.42
CA LEU A 291 -18.35 17.77 4.43
C LEU A 291 -19.64 17.01 4.77
N ILE A 292 -19.94 16.82 6.05
CA ILE A 292 -21.20 16.21 6.50
C ILE A 292 -22.41 16.89 5.86
N ASN A 293 -22.40 18.21 5.76
CA ASN A 293 -23.51 18.99 5.21
C ASN A 293 -23.42 19.19 3.68
N ARG A 294 -22.38 18.66 3.05
CA ARG A 294 -22.11 18.82 1.62
C ARG A 294 -22.15 17.52 0.83
N GLN A 295 -22.72 16.45 1.39
CA GLN A 295 -22.72 15.14 0.72
C GLN A 295 -23.41 15.16 -0.64
N ALA A 296 -24.49 15.91 -0.79
CA ALA A 296 -25.17 16.04 -2.10
C ALA A 296 -24.28 16.67 -3.19
N GLU A 297 -23.41 17.64 -2.81
CA GLU A 297 -22.42 18.22 -3.71
C GLU A 297 -21.34 17.19 -4.07
N ILE A 298 -20.85 16.45 -3.07
CA ILE A 298 -19.86 15.37 -3.24
C ILE A 298 -20.40 14.33 -4.22
N ASP A 299 -21.63 13.85 -4.01
CA ASP A 299 -22.26 12.85 -4.86
C ASP A 299 -22.39 13.35 -6.32
N SER A 300 -22.84 14.58 -6.52
CA SER A 300 -22.96 15.17 -7.84
C SER A 300 -21.61 15.19 -8.58
N MET A 301 -20.54 15.61 -7.90
CA MET A 301 -19.19 15.67 -8.46
C MET A 301 -18.66 14.27 -8.79
N LEU A 302 -18.79 13.33 -7.85
CA LEU A 302 -18.27 11.97 -8.01
C LEU A 302 -19.02 11.18 -9.07
N ILE A 303 -20.35 11.28 -9.11
CA ILE A 303 -21.19 10.64 -10.12
C ILE A 303 -20.85 11.20 -11.51
N SER A 304 -20.75 12.52 -11.66
CA SER A 304 -20.37 13.13 -12.95
C SER A 304 -19.03 12.62 -13.45
N ASN A 305 -18.04 12.56 -12.57
CA ASN A 305 -16.69 12.05 -12.92
C ASN A 305 -16.70 10.55 -13.24
N PHE A 306 -17.51 9.78 -12.54
CA PHE A 306 -17.66 8.35 -12.76
C PHE A 306 -18.35 8.06 -14.10
N GLU A 307 -19.46 8.72 -14.42
CA GLU A 307 -20.20 8.51 -15.67
C GLU A 307 -19.35 8.87 -16.91
N LYS A 308 -18.45 9.86 -16.81
CA LYS A 308 -17.47 10.15 -17.88
C LYS A 308 -16.49 9.00 -18.12
N LYS A 309 -16.14 8.22 -17.10
CA LYS A 309 -15.24 7.06 -17.20
C LYS A 309 -15.95 5.80 -17.68
N LEU A 310 -17.27 5.76 -17.55
CA LEU A 310 -18.09 4.60 -17.93
C LEU A 310 -18.43 4.59 -19.43
N LYS A 311 -18.45 5.76 -20.06
CA LYS A 311 -18.61 5.95 -21.51
C LYS A 311 -17.35 5.53 -22.26
#